data_8f4f6816007904cf7522a6bfde87f213
#
_entry.id   8f4f6816007904cf7522a6bfde87f213
#
_cell.length_a   1.000
_cell.length_b   1.000
_cell.length_c   1.000
_cell.angle_alpha   90.00
_cell.angle_beta   90.00
_cell.angle_gamma   90.00
#
_symmetry.space_group_name_H-M   'P 1'
#
loop_
_entity.id
_entity.type
_entity.pdbx_description
1 polymer ?
#
loop_
_entity_poly.entity_id
_entity_poly.type
_entity_poly.pdbx_seq_one_letter_code
_entity_poly.pdbx_strand_id
1 'polypeptide(L)'
;ATQGRSTGYATDLAKGLQVPILHVNADDPEAVIRCAHLAFEYRNAFHKDVIIDMVCYRRRGHNEGDDPSMTQPVMYSLIDRIPSTRAVYIRGLVGRGQLTEDEARQSIAQYEAELGRILEETRAGGASSVSEINPGSRTHDPALTAGVGEAGESRDEEWTMPESQMPGIGM
;
A
#
# COMPACT_ATOMS: atom_id res chain seq x y z
N ALA A 1 -21.43 -8.57 -4.01
CA ALA A 1 -20.70 -9.22 -2.92
C ALA A 1 -21.64 -9.97 -1.99
N THR A 2 -22.79 -9.43 -1.63
CA THR A 2 -23.78 -10.03 -0.71
C THR A 2 -24.39 -11.34 -1.20
N GLN A 3 -24.40 -11.59 -2.50
CA GLN A 3 -24.92 -12.83 -3.09
C GLN A 3 -23.83 -13.88 -3.38
N GLY A 4 -22.57 -13.48 -3.36
CA GLY A 4 -21.44 -14.36 -3.69
C GLY A 4 -20.68 -14.91 -2.48
N ARG A 5 -21.01 -14.47 -1.26
CA ARG A 5 -20.33 -14.87 -0.02
C ARG A 5 -21.30 -14.89 1.14
N SER A 6 -20.98 -15.69 2.16
CA SER A 6 -21.71 -15.73 3.44
C SER A 6 -21.35 -14.55 4.36
N THR A 7 -20.32 -13.77 4.04
CA THR A 7 -19.80 -12.65 4.88
C THR A 7 -19.61 -11.38 4.05
N GLY A 8 -19.55 -10.24 4.70
CA GLY A 8 -19.37 -8.93 4.05
C GLY A 8 -18.02 -8.77 3.36
N TYR A 9 -16.95 -9.32 3.96
CA TYR A 9 -15.57 -9.25 3.47
C TYR A 9 -14.98 -10.62 3.21
N ALA A 10 -14.09 -10.72 2.23
CA ALA A 10 -13.39 -11.98 1.93
C ALA A 10 -12.50 -12.42 3.09
N THR A 11 -11.99 -11.48 3.85
CA THR A 11 -11.10 -11.67 5.00
C THR A 11 -11.82 -12.06 6.30
N ASP A 12 -13.16 -12.06 6.31
CA ASP A 12 -13.95 -12.45 7.50
C ASP A 12 -13.68 -13.89 7.97
N LEU A 13 -13.12 -14.74 7.10
CA LEU A 13 -12.64 -16.07 7.46
C LEU A 13 -11.63 -16.03 8.61
N ALA A 14 -10.79 -14.99 8.68
CA ALA A 14 -9.79 -14.80 9.71
C ALA A 14 -10.36 -14.53 11.11
N LYS A 15 -11.63 -14.14 11.21
CA LYS A 15 -12.31 -13.97 12.51
C LYS A 15 -12.36 -15.29 13.29
N GLY A 16 -12.51 -16.41 12.60
CA GLY A 16 -12.46 -17.75 13.24
C GLY A 16 -11.09 -18.09 13.83
N LEU A 17 -10.03 -17.47 13.35
CA LEU A 17 -8.64 -17.62 13.83
C LEU A 17 -8.26 -16.55 14.86
N GLN A 18 -9.17 -15.65 15.19
CA GLN A 18 -8.92 -14.52 16.12
C GLN A 18 -7.75 -13.62 15.66
N VAL A 19 -7.55 -13.49 14.35
CA VAL A 19 -6.52 -12.64 13.75
C VAL A 19 -7.11 -11.25 13.50
N PRO A 20 -6.45 -10.16 13.93
CA PRO A 20 -6.89 -8.81 13.62
C PRO A 20 -6.95 -8.55 12.10
N ILE A 21 -7.99 -7.86 11.66
CA ILE A 21 -8.18 -7.48 10.26
C ILE A 21 -8.26 -5.97 10.18
N LEU A 22 -7.37 -5.37 9.41
CA LEU A 22 -7.34 -3.94 9.11
C LEU A 22 -7.95 -3.70 7.73
N HIS A 23 -9.14 -3.10 7.68
CA HIS A 23 -9.76 -2.72 6.41
C HIS A 23 -9.29 -1.35 5.98
N VAL A 24 -8.77 -1.23 4.77
CA VAL A 24 -8.26 0.03 4.23
C VAL A 24 -8.69 0.23 2.77
N ASN A 25 -9.02 1.48 2.42
CA ASN A 25 -9.32 1.85 1.05
C ASN A 25 -8.01 2.05 0.26
N ALA A 26 -7.82 1.30 -0.83
CA ALA A 26 -6.65 1.39 -1.68
C ALA A 26 -6.50 2.74 -2.41
N ASP A 27 -7.56 3.52 -2.53
CA ASP A 27 -7.50 4.89 -3.09
C ASP A 27 -6.96 5.93 -2.09
N ASP A 28 -6.68 5.54 -0.84
CA ASP A 28 -6.03 6.37 0.17
C ASP A 28 -4.62 5.80 0.48
N PRO A 29 -3.57 6.25 -0.22
CA PRO A 29 -2.21 5.71 -0.04
C PRO A 29 -1.64 5.99 1.35
N GLU A 30 -1.99 7.11 1.99
CA GLU A 30 -1.55 7.40 3.35
C GLU A 30 -2.17 6.43 4.36
N ALA A 31 -3.46 6.11 4.21
CA ALA A 31 -4.11 5.11 5.06
C ALA A 31 -3.50 3.72 4.86
N VAL A 32 -3.17 3.34 3.61
CA VAL A 32 -2.50 2.06 3.32
C VAL A 32 -1.15 1.98 4.03
N ILE A 33 -0.33 3.04 3.95
CA ILE A 33 0.97 3.10 4.64
C ILE A 33 0.78 3.00 6.16
N ARG A 34 -0.16 3.76 6.73
CA ARG A 34 -0.46 3.68 8.17
C ARG A 34 -0.90 2.29 8.61
N CYS A 35 -1.74 1.61 7.82
CA CYS A 35 -2.12 0.23 8.09
C CYS A 35 -0.92 -0.73 8.02
N ALA A 36 -0.02 -0.55 7.07
CA ALA A 36 1.18 -1.38 6.95
C ALA A 36 2.10 -1.19 8.17
N HIS A 37 2.33 0.04 8.61
CA HIS A 37 3.10 0.33 9.83
C HIS A 37 2.45 -0.30 11.06
N LEU A 38 1.14 -0.09 11.25
CA LEU A 38 0.41 -0.67 12.38
C LEU A 38 0.49 -2.20 12.39
N ALA A 39 0.33 -2.83 11.23
CA ALA A 39 0.44 -4.28 11.09
C ALA A 39 1.84 -4.78 11.45
N PHE A 40 2.87 -4.07 11.01
CA PHE A 40 4.25 -4.40 11.32
C PHE A 40 4.54 -4.27 12.82
N GLU A 41 4.13 -3.15 13.43
CA GLU A 41 4.29 -2.92 14.88
C GLU A 41 3.53 -3.97 15.71
N TYR A 42 2.29 -4.28 15.33
CA TYR A 42 1.51 -5.33 15.97
C TYR A 42 2.22 -6.68 15.92
N ARG A 43 2.73 -7.04 14.73
CA ARG A 43 3.43 -8.29 14.53
C ARG A 43 4.71 -8.38 15.37
N ASN A 44 5.47 -7.28 15.46
CA ASN A 44 6.68 -7.22 16.28
C ASN A 44 6.38 -7.27 17.79
N ALA A 45 5.34 -6.57 18.24
CA ALA A 45 4.99 -6.49 19.65
C ALA A 45 4.37 -7.79 20.19
N PHE A 46 3.50 -8.43 19.40
CA PHE A 46 2.69 -9.55 19.86
C PHE A 46 3.08 -10.90 19.27
N HIS A 47 4.00 -10.94 18.29
CA HIS A 47 4.40 -12.14 17.54
C HIS A 47 3.22 -12.94 16.99
N LYS A 48 2.16 -12.22 16.57
CA LYS A 48 0.91 -12.79 16.03
C LYS A 48 0.68 -12.30 14.61
N ASP A 49 -0.13 -13.05 13.89
CA ASP A 49 -0.54 -12.68 12.53
C ASP A 49 -1.51 -11.51 12.55
N VAL A 50 -1.51 -10.76 11.45
CA VAL A 50 -2.42 -9.66 11.18
C VAL A 50 -2.74 -9.63 9.69
N ILE A 51 -3.97 -9.30 9.34
CA ILE A 51 -4.41 -9.22 7.95
C ILE A 51 -4.71 -7.77 7.59
N ILE A 52 -4.18 -7.35 6.44
CA ILE A 52 -4.58 -6.08 5.82
C ILE A 52 -5.53 -6.42 4.67
N ASP A 53 -6.77 -6.02 4.81
CA ASP A 53 -7.80 -6.11 3.77
C ASP A 53 -7.84 -4.81 2.98
N MET A 54 -7.08 -4.77 1.90
CA MET A 54 -6.99 -3.62 1.03
C MET A 54 -8.13 -3.66 0.00
N VAL A 55 -9.19 -2.91 0.27
CA VAL A 55 -10.37 -2.85 -0.60
C VAL A 55 -10.04 -2.01 -1.83
N CYS A 56 -10.05 -2.65 -2.99
CA CYS A 56 -9.71 -2.04 -4.27
C CYS A 56 -10.61 -2.55 -5.40
N TYR A 57 -10.43 -1.96 -6.57
CA TYR A 57 -11.06 -2.40 -7.81
C TYR A 57 -10.04 -2.41 -8.96
N ARG A 58 -10.30 -3.22 -9.96
CA ARG A 58 -9.43 -3.34 -11.12
C ARG A 58 -9.94 -2.46 -12.24
N ARG A 59 -9.13 -1.53 -12.73
CA ARG A 59 -9.52 -0.62 -13.82
C ARG A 59 -9.43 -1.24 -15.21
N ARG A 60 -8.50 -2.16 -15.42
CA ARG A 60 -8.21 -2.73 -16.74
C ARG A 60 -8.37 -4.24 -16.69
N GLY A 61 -8.57 -4.86 -17.85
CA GLY A 61 -8.67 -6.29 -18.00
C GLY A 61 -7.40 -7.06 -17.64
N HIS A 62 -7.44 -8.37 -17.80
CA HIS A 62 -6.33 -9.27 -17.50
C HIS A 62 -5.10 -8.96 -18.38
N ASN A 63 -5.33 -8.63 -19.63
CA ASN A 63 -4.33 -8.23 -20.62
C ASN A 63 -4.91 -7.13 -21.53
N GLU A 64 -4.16 -6.71 -22.55
CA GLU A 64 -4.54 -5.64 -23.47
C GLU A 64 -5.78 -5.98 -24.33
N GLY A 65 -6.04 -7.25 -24.55
CA GLY A 65 -7.17 -7.73 -25.35
C GLY A 65 -8.44 -7.99 -24.54
N ASP A 66 -8.37 -7.90 -23.20
CA ASP A 66 -9.51 -8.15 -22.31
C ASP A 66 -10.26 -6.86 -21.98
N ASP A 67 -11.53 -6.80 -22.39
CA ASP A 67 -12.45 -5.71 -21.99
C ASP A 67 -13.48 -6.22 -20.98
N PRO A 68 -13.25 -5.99 -19.69
CA PRO A 68 -14.15 -6.46 -18.64
C PRO A 68 -15.51 -5.75 -18.64
N SER A 69 -15.69 -4.65 -19.36
CA SER A 69 -16.98 -3.97 -19.49
C SER A 69 -18.01 -4.83 -20.22
N MET A 70 -17.56 -5.74 -21.07
CA MET A 70 -18.44 -6.68 -21.77
C MET A 70 -19.20 -7.63 -20.84
N THR A 71 -18.55 -8.05 -19.74
CA THR A 71 -19.13 -8.98 -18.76
C THR A 71 -19.71 -8.27 -17.54
N GLN A 72 -19.20 -7.06 -17.21
CA GLN A 72 -19.57 -6.30 -16.02
C GLN A 72 -19.84 -4.82 -16.34
N PRO A 73 -20.77 -4.49 -17.23
CA PRO A 73 -20.96 -3.14 -17.73
C PRO A 73 -21.36 -2.14 -16.63
N VAL A 74 -22.20 -2.53 -15.69
CA VAL A 74 -22.64 -1.65 -14.60
C VAL A 74 -21.47 -1.28 -13.68
N MET A 75 -20.67 -2.26 -13.29
CA MET A 75 -19.50 -2.03 -12.43
C MET A 75 -18.48 -1.13 -13.13
N TYR A 76 -18.15 -1.40 -14.38
CA TYR A 76 -17.16 -0.60 -15.11
C TYR A 76 -17.66 0.79 -15.45
N SER A 77 -18.95 1.00 -15.69
CA SER A 77 -19.52 2.35 -15.81
C SER A 77 -19.34 3.21 -14.56
N LEU A 78 -19.26 2.58 -13.38
CA LEU A 78 -18.95 3.27 -12.13
C LEU A 78 -17.45 3.49 -11.99
N ILE A 79 -16.62 2.49 -12.27
CA ILE A 79 -15.15 2.57 -12.18
C ILE A 79 -14.59 3.68 -13.08
N ASP A 80 -15.10 3.82 -14.30
CA ASP A 80 -14.66 4.82 -15.26
C ASP A 80 -14.91 6.26 -14.79
N ARG A 81 -15.88 6.46 -13.91
CA ARG A 81 -16.18 7.77 -13.32
C ARG A 81 -15.29 8.12 -12.13
N ILE A 82 -14.61 7.14 -11.55
CA ILE A 82 -13.76 7.37 -10.40
C ILE A 82 -12.43 7.99 -10.86
N PRO A 83 -12.00 9.12 -10.31
CA PRO A 83 -10.68 9.68 -10.61
C PRO A 83 -9.55 8.70 -10.26
N SER A 84 -8.39 8.86 -10.86
CA SER A 84 -7.23 8.05 -10.49
C SER A 84 -6.84 8.30 -9.03
N THR A 85 -6.25 7.30 -8.36
CA THR A 85 -5.71 7.42 -7.00
C THR A 85 -4.77 8.62 -6.88
N ARG A 86 -3.91 8.87 -7.89
CA ARG A 86 -3.07 10.07 -7.96
C ARG A 86 -3.89 11.36 -7.90
N ALA A 87 -4.96 11.45 -8.68
CA ALA A 87 -5.80 12.65 -8.71
C ALA A 87 -6.55 12.88 -7.39
N VAL A 88 -7.01 11.81 -6.76
CA VAL A 88 -7.65 11.85 -5.42
C VAL A 88 -6.65 12.32 -4.38
N TYR A 89 -5.44 11.77 -4.40
CA TYR A 89 -4.38 12.08 -3.46
C TYR A 89 -3.91 13.55 -3.58
N ILE A 90 -3.62 14.01 -4.80
CA ILE A 90 -3.25 15.42 -5.06
C ILE A 90 -4.33 16.35 -4.55
N ARG A 91 -5.60 16.09 -4.84
CA ARG A 91 -6.72 16.91 -4.35
C ARG A 91 -6.76 16.96 -2.82
N GLY A 92 -6.50 15.83 -2.16
CA GLY A 92 -6.39 15.76 -0.70
C GLY A 92 -5.26 16.61 -0.15
N LEU A 93 -4.07 16.53 -0.74
CA LEU A 93 -2.89 17.32 -0.34
C LEU A 93 -3.12 18.82 -0.54
N VAL A 94 -3.66 19.22 -1.69
CA VAL A 94 -3.98 20.62 -1.98
C VAL A 94 -5.05 21.14 -1.01
N GLY A 95 -6.10 20.35 -0.76
CA GLY A 95 -7.16 20.73 0.20
C GLY A 95 -6.67 20.92 1.64
N ARG A 96 -5.57 20.24 2.02
CA ARG A 96 -4.91 20.40 3.33
C ARG A 96 -3.83 21.49 3.33
N GLY A 97 -3.57 22.13 2.20
CA GLY A 97 -2.51 23.14 2.06
C GLY A 97 -1.08 22.59 2.13
N GLN A 98 -0.92 21.27 1.92
CA GLN A 98 0.39 20.59 1.96
C GLN A 98 1.09 20.59 0.60
N LEU A 99 0.36 20.88 -0.47
CA LEU A 99 0.84 20.95 -1.84
C LEU A 99 0.03 22.02 -2.60
N THR A 100 0.67 22.72 -3.50
CA THR A 100 -0.02 23.58 -4.46
C THR A 100 -0.31 22.81 -5.76
N GLU A 101 -1.27 23.28 -6.54
CA GLU A 101 -1.54 22.67 -7.85
C GLU A 101 -0.36 22.80 -8.81
N ASP A 102 0.42 23.88 -8.70
CA ASP A 102 1.60 24.09 -9.54
C ASP A 102 2.72 23.12 -9.19
N GLU A 103 3.00 22.90 -7.91
CA GLU A 103 3.97 21.89 -7.45
C GLU A 103 3.55 20.48 -7.88
N ALA A 104 2.26 20.16 -7.81
CA ALA A 104 1.75 18.88 -8.29
C ALA A 104 1.99 18.69 -9.80
N ARG A 105 1.69 19.72 -10.60
CA ARG A 105 1.94 19.70 -12.05
C ARG A 105 3.42 19.57 -12.38
N GLN A 106 4.26 20.31 -11.66
CA GLN A 106 5.71 20.26 -11.83
C GLN A 106 6.27 18.88 -11.52
N SER A 107 5.85 18.26 -10.41
CA SER A 107 6.28 16.89 -10.03
C SER A 107 5.89 15.86 -11.10
N ILE A 108 4.69 15.97 -11.67
CA ILE A 108 4.25 15.09 -12.75
C ILE A 108 5.13 15.27 -13.98
N ALA A 109 5.36 16.52 -14.40
CA ALA A 109 6.16 16.82 -15.58
C ALA A 109 7.62 16.36 -15.43
N GLN A 110 8.20 16.52 -14.24
CA GLN A 110 9.55 16.02 -13.92
C GLN A 110 9.64 14.49 -14.03
N TYR A 111 8.64 13.78 -13.49
CA TYR A 111 8.62 12.33 -13.55
C TYR A 111 8.41 11.82 -14.98
N GLU A 112 7.55 12.45 -15.76
CA GLU A 112 7.34 12.13 -17.19
C GLU A 112 8.60 12.38 -18.03
N ALA A 113 9.31 13.49 -17.75
CA ALA A 113 10.57 13.79 -18.43
C ALA A 113 11.65 12.74 -18.07
N GLU A 114 11.74 12.33 -16.82
CA GLU A 114 12.68 11.29 -16.38
C GLU A 114 12.40 9.94 -17.03
N LEU A 115 11.13 9.52 -17.08
CA LEU A 115 10.72 8.30 -17.78
C LEU A 115 11.05 8.37 -19.29
N GLY A 116 10.82 9.53 -19.91
CA GLY A 116 11.18 9.77 -21.31
C GLY A 116 12.68 9.63 -21.55
N ARG A 117 13.50 10.23 -20.69
CA ARG A 117 14.95 10.11 -20.76
C ARG A 117 15.41 8.65 -20.64
N ILE A 118 14.92 7.92 -19.64
CA ILE A 118 15.25 6.50 -19.44
C ILE A 118 14.83 5.66 -20.66
N LEU A 119 13.66 5.92 -21.21
CA LEU A 119 13.17 5.23 -22.41
C LEU A 119 14.10 5.44 -23.62
N GLU A 120 14.52 6.67 -23.86
CA GLU A 120 15.42 7.00 -24.97
C GLU A 120 16.81 6.37 -24.76
N GLU A 121 17.34 6.42 -23.55
CA GLU A 121 18.62 5.77 -23.21
C GLU A 121 18.55 4.25 -23.41
N THR A 122 17.44 3.61 -22.99
CA THR A 122 17.22 2.18 -23.17
C THR A 122 17.13 1.80 -24.64
N ARG A 123 16.45 2.62 -25.44
CA ARG A 123 16.35 2.42 -26.89
C ARG A 123 17.70 2.59 -27.59
N ALA A 124 18.48 3.59 -27.18
CA ALA A 124 19.79 3.89 -27.75
C ALA A 124 20.86 2.84 -27.35
N GLY A 125 20.77 2.30 -26.12
CA GLY A 125 21.72 1.33 -25.58
C GLY A 125 21.53 -0.12 -26.04
N GLY A 126 20.44 -0.43 -26.77
CA GLY A 126 20.06 -1.80 -27.11
C GLY A 126 19.65 -2.61 -25.87
N ALA A 127 18.98 -3.73 -26.06
CA ALA A 127 18.43 -4.59 -24.98
C ALA A 127 19.46 -5.23 -24.01
N SER A 128 20.74 -4.86 -24.12
CA SER A 128 21.84 -5.46 -23.37
C SER A 128 22.03 -4.93 -21.96
N SER A 129 21.40 -3.79 -21.60
CA SER A 129 21.60 -3.17 -20.28
C SER A 129 20.54 -3.55 -19.23
N VAL A 130 19.53 -4.32 -19.60
CA VAL A 130 18.45 -4.74 -18.67
C VAL A 130 18.91 -5.80 -17.65
N SER A 131 20.09 -6.42 -17.86
CA SER A 131 20.63 -7.45 -16.95
C SER A 131 21.28 -6.89 -15.68
N GLU A 132 21.45 -5.56 -15.57
CA GLU A 132 22.09 -4.92 -14.41
C GLU A 132 21.16 -4.08 -13.54
N ILE A 133 19.85 -4.25 -13.64
CA ILE A 133 18.96 -3.73 -12.60
C ILE A 133 19.14 -4.64 -11.37
N ASN A 134 20.19 -4.35 -10.60
CA ASN A 134 20.39 -4.95 -9.31
C ASN A 134 19.22 -4.53 -8.38
N PRO A 135 18.30 -5.43 -8.03
CA PRO A 135 17.18 -5.10 -7.13
C PRO A 135 17.65 -4.70 -5.72
N GLY A 136 18.96 -4.79 -5.44
CA GLY A 136 19.59 -4.39 -4.18
C GLY A 136 20.10 -2.94 -4.14
N SER A 137 20.06 -2.16 -5.24
CA SER A 137 20.50 -0.76 -5.23
C SER A 137 19.40 0.24 -4.85
N ARG A 138 18.36 -0.18 -4.15
CA ARG A 138 17.55 0.77 -3.39
C ARG A 138 18.48 1.37 -2.36
N THR A 139 18.79 2.64 -2.51
CA THR A 139 19.50 3.42 -1.50
C THR A 139 18.82 3.16 -0.17
N HIS A 140 19.50 2.41 0.65
CA HIS A 140 19.09 2.11 2.00
C HIS A 140 19.05 3.45 2.74
N ASP A 141 17.87 3.97 3.01
CA ASP A 141 17.74 5.14 3.87
C ASP A 141 18.14 4.69 5.28
N PRO A 142 19.29 5.13 5.81
CA PRO A 142 19.76 4.71 7.13
C PRO A 142 18.80 5.13 8.25
N ALA A 143 17.89 6.09 8.00
CA ALA A 143 16.87 6.47 8.96
C ALA A 143 15.75 5.41 9.13
N LEU A 144 15.53 4.55 8.12
CA LEU A 144 14.54 3.47 8.19
C LEU A 144 15.07 2.21 8.92
N THR A 145 16.39 2.09 9.10
CA THR A 145 17.02 0.92 9.75
C THR A 145 17.61 1.19 11.13
N ALA A 146 17.60 2.44 11.58
CA ALA A 146 18.09 2.79 12.92
C ALA A 146 17.28 2.14 14.08
N GLY A 147 16.26 1.34 13.80
CA GLY A 147 15.44 0.62 14.77
C GLY A 147 15.48 -0.91 14.67
N VAL A 148 16.17 -1.48 13.65
CA VAL A 148 16.31 -2.93 13.53
C VAL A 148 17.67 -3.30 14.11
N GLY A 149 17.71 -3.50 15.43
CA GLY A 149 18.85 -4.09 16.10
C GLY A 149 19.16 -5.46 15.47
N GLU A 150 20.45 -5.74 15.31
CA GLU A 150 20.94 -7.06 14.91
C GLU A 150 20.22 -8.15 15.71
N ALA A 151 19.74 -9.17 15.02
CA ALA A 151 19.18 -10.36 15.64
C ALA A 151 20.29 -11.07 16.44
N GLY A 152 20.54 -10.58 17.63
CA GLY A 152 21.35 -11.22 18.64
C GLY A 152 20.47 -12.15 19.45
N GLU A 153 20.91 -13.39 19.54
CA GLU A 153 20.58 -14.48 20.46
C GLU A 153 19.32 -14.34 21.32
N SER A 154 18.46 -15.34 21.19
CA SER A 154 17.32 -15.62 22.05
C SER A 154 17.62 -15.36 23.54
N ARG A 155 17.11 -14.28 24.08
CA ARG A 155 16.87 -14.15 25.50
C ARG A 155 15.39 -14.34 25.71
N ASP A 156 15.04 -15.42 26.40
CA ASP A 156 13.75 -15.67 27.04
C ASP A 156 13.57 -14.65 28.19
N GLU A 157 13.48 -13.37 27.86
CA GLU A 157 13.05 -12.36 28.84
C GLU A 157 11.54 -12.17 28.63
N GLU A 158 10.81 -12.67 29.62
CA GLU A 158 9.37 -12.50 29.79
C GLU A 158 9.05 -11.00 29.79
N TRP A 159 8.56 -10.49 28.64
CA TRP A 159 8.22 -9.08 28.49
C TRP A 159 6.93 -8.78 29.27
N THR A 160 7.04 -8.03 30.35
CA THR A 160 5.91 -7.47 31.08
C THR A 160 5.67 -6.02 30.68
N MET A 161 4.44 -5.72 30.28
CA MET A 161 4.03 -4.36 29.92
C MET A 161 4.16 -3.44 31.16
N PRO A 162 4.78 -2.25 31.06
CA PRO A 162 4.80 -1.28 32.15
C PRO A 162 3.36 -0.88 32.53
N GLU A 163 3.03 -0.88 33.82
CA GLU A 163 1.69 -0.54 34.33
C GLU A 163 1.17 0.83 33.86
N SER A 164 2.05 1.76 33.49
CA SER A 164 1.68 3.09 32.98
C SER A 164 1.06 3.09 31.57
N GLN A 165 1.05 1.96 30.87
CA GLN A 165 0.51 1.84 29.50
C GLN A 165 -0.70 0.90 29.40
N MET A 166 -1.21 0.39 30.50
CA MET A 166 -2.45 -0.39 30.48
C MET A 166 -3.66 0.54 30.31
N PRO A 167 -4.48 0.38 29.27
CA PRO A 167 -5.75 1.08 29.19
C PRO A 167 -6.62 0.60 30.35
N GLY A 168 -7.06 1.53 31.22
CA GLY A 168 -7.92 1.21 32.34
C GLY A 168 -9.19 0.49 31.86
N ILE A 169 -9.35 -0.76 32.25
CA ILE A 169 -10.60 -1.51 32.10
C ILE A 169 -11.51 -0.97 33.21
N GLY A 170 -12.32 0.06 32.84
CA GLY A 170 -13.42 0.49 33.70
C GLY A 170 -14.47 -0.61 33.76
N MET A 171 -14.77 -1.10 34.96
CA MET A 171 -15.95 -1.93 35.27
C MET A 171 -17.23 -1.12 35.06
#